data_e3f9eed3d0e429056c1b92b0ff9ddbfc
#
_entry.id   e3f9eed3d0e429056c1b92b0ff9ddbfc
#
_cell.length_a   1.000
_cell.length_b   1.000
_cell.length_c   1.000
_cell.angle_alpha   90.00
_cell.angle_beta   90.00
_cell.angle_gamma   90.00
#
_symmetry.space_group_name_H-M   'P 1'
#
loop_
_entity.id
_entity.type
_entity.pdbx_description
1 polymer ?
#
loop_
_entity_poly.entity_id
_entity_poly.type
_entity_poly.pdbx_seq_one_letter_code
_entity_poly.pdbx_strand_id
1 'polypeptide(L)'
;AHAAISKSHLDQVAKSPLHYWARYLDPNRVVPEPTPAMAIGSAVHTHVLELDQWDARYVSAPDGIDRRTKAGKAEWEAFTTAATGRIVLPKADADLVMRMAHSVFSHPAAAMLLALPGKAETTHMWTDAATGLQCKCRPDWLTDDGRLLVDLKTTEDAGRGFAKSIAQWRYHVQASWYLDGIEQATGTRPEQFLFLCVEKKAPYAVAVYAADAEMIAAGAQTAARDLDVLATCKAAGAWPGYSDQIEPISLPPWMRPRPDGSMPATPTEI
;
A
#
# COMPACT_ATOMS: atom_id res chain seq x y z
N ALA A 1 19.42 -16.01 3.91
CA ALA A 1 18.56 -15.52 5.00
C ALA A 1 17.19 -15.23 4.41
N HIS A 2 16.13 -15.83 4.94
CA HIS A 2 14.77 -15.52 4.51
C HIS A 2 14.43 -14.09 4.94
N ALA A 3 13.89 -13.30 4.01
CA ALA A 3 13.47 -11.93 4.34
C ALA A 3 12.34 -11.96 5.39
N ALA A 4 12.34 -10.99 6.31
CA ALA A 4 11.27 -10.86 7.31
C ALA A 4 9.90 -10.69 6.64
N ILE A 5 8.88 -11.31 7.23
CA ILE A 5 7.51 -11.31 6.72
C ILE A 5 6.89 -9.92 6.93
N SER A 6 6.24 -9.41 5.90
CA SER A 6 5.49 -8.15 5.94
C SER A 6 4.04 -8.38 5.50
N LYS A 7 3.20 -7.38 5.66
CA LYS A 7 1.79 -7.43 5.24
C LYS A 7 1.63 -7.86 3.78
N SER A 8 2.48 -7.39 2.87
CA SER A 8 2.44 -7.80 1.46
C SER A 8 2.74 -9.30 1.24
N HIS A 9 3.49 -9.94 2.13
CA HIS A 9 3.67 -11.38 2.12
C HIS A 9 2.37 -12.10 2.49
N LEU A 10 1.67 -11.63 3.53
CA LEU A 10 0.36 -12.17 3.93
C LEU A 10 -0.68 -12.01 2.83
N ASP A 11 -0.64 -10.94 2.05
CA ASP A 11 -1.54 -10.77 0.90
C ASP A 11 -1.35 -11.84 -0.17
N GLN A 12 -0.12 -12.31 -0.38
CA GLN A 12 0.11 -13.41 -1.31
C GLN A 12 -0.32 -14.76 -0.74
N VAL A 13 -0.07 -14.99 0.55
CA VAL A 13 -0.56 -16.20 1.25
C VAL A 13 -2.08 -16.28 1.21
N ALA A 14 -2.76 -15.16 1.41
CA ALA A 14 -4.23 -15.09 1.36
C ALA A 14 -4.82 -15.44 -0.02
N LYS A 15 -4.06 -15.26 -1.10
CA LYS A 15 -4.47 -15.75 -2.43
C LYS A 15 -4.31 -17.28 -2.50
N SER A 16 -3.13 -17.75 -2.26
CA SER A 16 -2.77 -19.15 -1.97
C SER A 16 -1.27 -19.19 -1.58
N PRO A 17 -0.84 -20.23 -0.83
CA PRO A 17 0.58 -20.44 -0.56
C PRO A 17 1.45 -20.51 -1.84
N LEU A 18 0.91 -21.07 -2.92
CA LEU A 18 1.61 -21.12 -4.22
C LEU A 18 1.91 -19.72 -4.79
N HIS A 19 1.00 -18.73 -4.60
CA HIS A 19 1.26 -17.34 -5.00
C HIS A 19 2.39 -16.70 -4.19
N TYR A 20 2.44 -16.99 -2.87
CA TYR A 20 3.55 -16.56 -2.04
C TYR A 20 4.87 -17.17 -2.52
N TRP A 21 4.91 -18.48 -2.77
CA TRP A 21 6.09 -19.18 -3.25
C TRP A 21 6.59 -18.57 -4.57
N ALA A 22 5.70 -18.47 -5.55
CA ALA A 22 6.02 -17.93 -6.88
C ALA A 22 6.55 -16.48 -6.80
N ARG A 23 6.03 -15.68 -5.87
CA ARG A 23 6.43 -14.27 -5.75
C ARG A 23 7.76 -14.09 -5.01
N TYR A 24 8.05 -14.92 -4.01
CA TYR A 24 9.15 -14.66 -3.08
C TYR A 24 10.21 -15.77 -3.01
N LEU A 25 9.88 -17.00 -3.33
CA LEU A 25 10.75 -18.15 -3.13
C LEU A 25 11.19 -18.82 -4.43
N ASP A 26 10.45 -18.69 -5.53
CA ASP A 26 10.83 -19.26 -6.82
C ASP A 26 12.18 -18.66 -7.26
N PRO A 27 13.22 -19.51 -7.49
CA PRO A 27 14.52 -19.04 -7.98
C PRO A 27 14.43 -18.35 -9.35
N ASN A 28 13.41 -18.69 -10.14
CA ASN A 28 13.19 -18.13 -11.49
C ASN A 28 12.18 -16.98 -11.50
N ARG A 29 11.77 -16.47 -10.33
CA ARG A 29 10.76 -15.40 -10.25
C ARG A 29 11.19 -14.16 -11.00
N VAL A 30 10.27 -13.58 -11.74
CA VAL A 30 10.41 -12.23 -12.28
C VAL A 30 9.87 -11.23 -11.26
N VAL A 31 10.68 -10.24 -10.91
CA VAL A 31 10.24 -9.12 -10.06
C VAL A 31 9.50 -8.15 -10.98
N PRO A 32 8.17 -7.96 -10.79
CA PRO A 32 7.43 -7.03 -11.63
C PRO A 32 7.92 -5.59 -11.41
N GLU A 33 8.01 -4.86 -12.50
CA GLU A 33 8.25 -3.42 -12.45
C GLU A 33 7.08 -2.71 -11.76
N PRO A 34 7.35 -1.61 -11.04
CA PRO A 34 6.29 -0.79 -10.48
C PRO A 34 5.33 -0.28 -11.56
N THR A 35 4.03 -0.38 -11.31
CA THR A 35 3.04 0.24 -12.20
C THR A 35 3.13 1.76 -12.13
N PRO A 36 2.69 2.51 -13.18
CA PRO A 36 2.63 3.97 -13.13
C PRO A 36 1.88 4.50 -11.89
N ALA A 37 0.79 3.84 -11.51
CA ALA A 37 0.02 4.20 -10.31
C ALA A 37 0.84 4.03 -9.01
N MET A 38 1.66 2.97 -8.93
CA MET A 38 2.57 2.76 -7.79
C MET A 38 3.69 3.81 -7.77
N ALA A 39 4.22 4.19 -8.94
CA ALA A 39 5.26 5.21 -9.04
C ALA A 39 4.75 6.58 -8.56
N ILE A 40 3.54 6.98 -8.99
CA ILE A 40 2.87 8.20 -8.50
C ILE A 40 2.63 8.10 -6.99
N GLY A 41 2.10 6.96 -6.49
CA GLY A 41 1.90 6.75 -5.05
C GLY A 41 3.19 6.96 -4.26
N SER A 42 4.29 6.32 -4.66
CA SER A 42 5.60 6.48 -4.00
C SER A 42 6.11 7.92 -4.05
N ALA A 43 5.89 8.63 -5.16
CA ALA A 43 6.26 10.03 -5.28
C ALA A 43 5.45 10.93 -4.35
N VAL A 44 4.13 10.68 -4.21
CA VAL A 44 3.27 11.39 -3.24
C VAL A 44 3.75 11.14 -1.81
N HIS A 45 4.05 9.88 -1.44
CA HIS A 45 4.60 9.55 -0.12
C HIS A 45 5.87 10.33 0.17
N THR A 46 6.85 10.32 -0.75
CA THR A 46 8.09 11.09 -0.58
C THR A 46 7.83 12.58 -0.44
N HIS A 47 6.95 13.15 -1.28
CA HIS A 47 6.70 14.59 -1.25
C HIS A 47 5.95 15.05 0.01
N VAL A 48 5.07 14.20 0.55
CA VAL A 48 4.28 14.52 1.75
C VAL A 48 5.05 14.23 3.05
N LEU A 49 5.78 13.12 3.10
CA LEU A 49 6.32 12.60 4.36
C LEU A 49 7.84 12.75 4.49
N GLU A 50 8.56 12.87 3.38
CA GLU A 50 10.02 12.97 3.31
C GLU A 50 10.44 14.08 2.33
N LEU A 51 9.87 15.27 2.47
CA LEU A 51 10.05 16.38 1.52
C LEU A 51 11.54 16.75 1.31
N ASP A 52 12.36 16.61 2.33
CA ASP A 52 13.81 16.79 2.27
C ASP A 52 14.51 15.81 1.32
N GLN A 53 13.90 14.66 1.04
CA GLN A 53 14.40 13.63 0.12
C GLN A 53 13.90 13.82 -1.32
N TRP A 54 12.95 14.74 -1.55
CA TRP A 54 12.30 14.88 -2.84
C TRP A 54 13.30 15.14 -3.96
N ASP A 55 14.11 16.20 -3.84
CA ASP A 55 15.07 16.60 -4.88
C ASP A 55 16.21 15.58 -5.08
N ALA A 56 16.51 14.79 -4.05
CA ALA A 56 17.48 13.71 -4.15
C ALA A 56 16.93 12.49 -4.90
N ARG A 57 15.62 12.20 -4.77
CA ARG A 57 14.99 11.01 -5.37
C ARG A 57 14.30 11.26 -6.70
N TYR A 58 13.75 12.45 -6.91
CA TYR A 58 12.90 12.74 -8.06
C TYR A 58 13.37 13.98 -8.82
N VAL A 59 13.04 14.02 -10.10
CA VAL A 59 13.20 15.19 -10.95
C VAL A 59 12.08 15.21 -11.99
N SER A 60 11.50 16.39 -12.24
CA SER A 60 10.50 16.56 -13.31
C SER A 60 11.18 16.62 -14.67
N ALA A 61 10.68 15.87 -15.64
CA ALA A 61 11.10 16.02 -17.02
C ALA A 61 10.80 17.45 -17.49
N PRO A 62 11.73 18.07 -18.23
CA PRO A 62 11.49 19.38 -18.84
C PRO A 62 10.36 19.28 -19.87
N ASP A 63 9.58 20.36 -19.97
CA ASP A 63 8.50 20.47 -20.93
C ASP A 63 9.02 20.90 -22.30
N GLY A 64 8.30 20.54 -23.37
CA GLY A 64 8.52 21.05 -24.72
C GLY A 64 9.71 20.46 -25.50
N ILE A 65 10.45 19.50 -24.95
CA ILE A 65 11.56 18.85 -25.69
C ILE A 65 11.04 17.94 -26.79
N ASP A 66 11.22 18.32 -28.06
CA ASP A 66 10.93 17.45 -29.20
C ASP A 66 12.09 16.47 -29.44
N ARG A 67 12.02 15.29 -28.81
CA ARG A 67 13.03 14.23 -28.93
C ARG A 67 13.15 13.60 -30.32
N ARG A 68 12.36 14.03 -31.31
CA ARG A 68 12.50 13.61 -32.72
C ARG A 68 13.60 14.43 -33.43
N THR A 69 13.89 15.63 -32.97
CA THR A 69 14.93 16.49 -33.52
C THR A 69 16.32 16.17 -32.97
N LYS A 70 17.39 16.53 -33.70
CA LYS A 70 18.77 16.38 -33.24
C LYS A 70 19.03 17.22 -31.98
N ALA A 71 18.53 18.45 -31.95
CA ALA A 71 18.67 19.34 -30.80
C ALA A 71 17.95 18.79 -29.57
N GLY A 72 16.68 18.37 -29.72
CA GLY A 72 15.91 17.81 -28.61
C GLY A 72 16.47 16.49 -28.09
N LYS A 73 17.09 15.65 -28.91
CA LYS A 73 17.82 14.47 -28.45
C LYS A 73 19.01 14.84 -27.58
N ALA A 74 19.82 15.82 -28.02
CA ALA A 74 20.97 16.28 -27.25
C ALA A 74 20.56 16.93 -25.92
N GLU A 75 19.48 17.73 -25.93
CA GLU A 75 18.93 18.33 -24.72
C GLU A 75 18.42 17.27 -23.72
N TRP A 76 17.70 16.28 -24.23
CA TRP A 76 17.23 15.17 -23.41
C TRP A 76 18.38 14.35 -22.83
N GLU A 77 19.42 14.06 -23.60
CA GLU A 77 20.62 13.36 -23.15
C GLU A 77 21.35 14.15 -22.04
N ALA A 78 21.52 15.46 -22.22
CA ALA A 78 22.09 16.31 -21.20
C ALA A 78 21.26 16.30 -19.91
N PHE A 79 19.93 16.41 -20.03
CA PHE A 79 19.01 16.32 -18.90
C PHE A 79 19.11 14.96 -18.18
N THR A 80 19.04 13.84 -18.89
CA THR A 80 19.09 12.50 -18.28
C THR A 80 20.44 12.22 -17.63
N THR A 81 21.53 12.75 -18.20
CA THR A 81 22.86 12.70 -17.57
C THR A 81 22.88 13.46 -16.24
N ALA A 82 22.32 14.67 -16.20
CA ALA A 82 22.21 15.46 -14.98
C ALA A 82 21.24 14.84 -13.95
N ALA A 83 20.27 14.04 -14.42
CA ALA A 83 19.29 13.35 -13.61
C ALA A 83 19.76 11.96 -13.09
N THR A 84 21.01 11.58 -13.39
CA THR A 84 21.54 10.25 -13.01
C THR A 84 21.34 9.99 -11.51
N GLY A 85 20.79 8.79 -11.19
CA GLY A 85 20.49 8.39 -9.82
C GLY A 85 19.13 8.87 -9.29
N ARG A 86 18.39 9.68 -10.06
CA ARG A 86 17.05 10.14 -9.70
C ARG A 86 15.99 9.52 -10.62
N ILE A 87 14.78 9.43 -10.11
CA ILE A 87 13.60 9.00 -10.87
C ILE A 87 13.07 10.20 -11.67
N VAL A 88 13.09 10.08 -12.98
CA VAL A 88 12.53 11.12 -13.86
C VAL A 88 11.02 10.92 -13.95
N LEU A 89 10.26 11.86 -13.43
CA LEU A 89 8.81 11.89 -13.55
C LEU A 89 8.42 12.68 -14.82
N PRO A 90 7.48 12.18 -15.64
CA PRO A 90 6.82 13.03 -16.64
C PRO A 90 6.29 14.30 -15.99
N LYS A 91 6.36 15.43 -16.70
CA LYS A 91 5.91 16.74 -16.15
C LYS A 91 4.49 16.66 -15.60
N ALA A 92 3.57 15.99 -16.31
CA ALA A 92 2.18 15.83 -15.87
C ALA A 92 2.07 15.04 -14.54
N ASP A 93 2.91 14.04 -14.34
CA ASP A 93 2.93 13.23 -13.12
C ASP A 93 3.53 14.01 -11.95
N ALA A 94 4.62 14.78 -12.18
CA ALA A 94 5.17 15.67 -11.19
C ALA A 94 4.14 16.74 -10.75
N ASP A 95 3.44 17.35 -11.69
CA ASP A 95 2.37 18.33 -11.40
C ASP A 95 1.19 17.67 -10.66
N LEU A 96 0.86 16.42 -10.97
CA LEU A 96 -0.15 15.66 -10.24
C LEU A 96 0.25 15.43 -8.78
N VAL A 97 1.49 14.99 -8.54
CA VAL A 97 2.04 14.81 -7.18
C VAL A 97 1.95 16.11 -6.39
N MET A 98 2.37 17.24 -6.98
CA MET A 98 2.31 18.56 -6.33
C MET A 98 0.88 18.96 -5.96
N ARG A 99 -0.11 18.72 -6.85
CA ARG A 99 -1.52 19.02 -6.56
C ARG A 99 -2.07 18.17 -5.43
N MET A 100 -1.78 16.86 -5.43
CA MET A 100 -2.20 15.95 -4.37
C MET A 100 -1.57 16.35 -3.02
N ALA A 101 -0.27 16.61 -2.99
CA ALA A 101 0.43 17.06 -1.79
C ALA A 101 -0.13 18.39 -1.27
N HIS A 102 -0.39 19.35 -2.16
CA HIS A 102 -1.02 20.62 -1.79
C HIS A 102 -2.39 20.40 -1.11
N SER A 103 -3.22 19.52 -1.67
CA SER A 103 -4.51 19.18 -1.05
C SER A 103 -4.34 18.54 0.34
N VAL A 104 -3.35 17.67 0.52
CA VAL A 104 -3.05 17.06 1.82
C VAL A 104 -2.66 18.14 2.83
N PHE A 105 -1.71 19.02 2.50
CA PHE A 105 -1.27 20.09 3.41
C PHE A 105 -2.33 21.17 3.65
N SER A 106 -3.28 21.35 2.74
CA SER A 106 -4.41 22.27 2.90
C SER A 106 -5.55 21.70 3.73
N HIS A 107 -5.58 20.38 3.96
CA HIS A 107 -6.64 19.73 4.74
C HIS A 107 -6.36 19.85 6.24
N PRO A 108 -7.27 20.47 7.06
CA PRO A 108 -6.97 20.82 8.46
C PRO A 108 -6.49 19.64 9.31
N ALA A 109 -7.20 18.50 9.27
CA ALA A 109 -6.82 17.33 10.06
C ALA A 109 -5.50 16.70 9.58
N ALA A 110 -5.24 16.65 8.26
CA ALA A 110 -4.00 16.13 7.71
C ALA A 110 -2.81 17.02 8.07
N ALA A 111 -2.95 18.33 7.91
CA ALA A 111 -1.92 19.30 8.29
C ALA A 111 -1.59 19.22 9.78
N MET A 112 -2.60 19.11 10.64
CA MET A 112 -2.40 18.94 12.08
C MET A 112 -1.62 17.66 12.40
N LEU A 113 -1.96 16.52 11.79
CA LEU A 113 -1.27 15.25 12.02
C LEU A 113 0.19 15.29 11.54
N LEU A 114 0.44 15.84 10.35
CA LEU A 114 1.78 15.93 9.78
C LEU A 114 2.67 17.01 10.46
N ALA A 115 2.08 17.93 11.23
CA ALA A 115 2.82 18.88 12.06
C ALA A 115 3.30 18.28 13.40
N LEU A 116 2.79 17.10 13.79
CA LEU A 116 3.26 16.42 15.00
C LEU A 116 4.70 15.91 14.76
N PRO A 117 5.58 15.98 15.77
CA PRO A 117 6.90 15.35 15.66
C PRO A 117 6.77 13.85 15.40
N GLY A 118 7.54 13.33 14.44
CA GLY A 118 7.46 11.93 14.08
C GLY A 118 8.53 11.54 13.05
N LYS A 119 8.51 10.29 12.65
CA LYS A 119 9.47 9.71 11.68
C LYS A 119 8.74 9.01 10.56
N ALA A 120 9.16 9.31 9.34
CA ALA A 120 8.69 8.62 8.14
C ALA A 120 9.43 7.30 7.93
N GLU A 121 8.75 6.33 7.33
CA GLU A 121 9.34 5.14 6.70
C GLU A 121 10.31 4.35 7.62
N THR A 122 10.06 4.33 8.94
CA THR A 122 10.88 3.60 9.90
C THR A 122 10.54 2.10 9.87
N THR A 123 11.58 1.26 9.76
CA THR A 123 11.39 -0.20 9.76
C THR A 123 11.45 -0.76 11.18
N HIS A 124 10.42 -1.49 11.56
CA HIS A 124 10.33 -2.22 12.83
C HIS A 124 10.30 -3.72 12.56
N MET A 125 11.05 -4.48 13.36
CA MET A 125 11.18 -5.92 13.21
C MET A 125 10.91 -6.61 14.55
N TRP A 126 10.25 -7.78 14.48
CA TRP A 126 10.01 -8.61 15.66
C TRP A 126 10.01 -10.10 15.27
N THR A 127 10.03 -10.96 16.27
CA THR A 127 9.79 -12.39 16.10
C THR A 127 8.36 -12.68 16.58
N ASP A 128 7.53 -13.22 15.71
CA ASP A 128 6.20 -13.66 16.10
C ASP A 128 6.30 -14.85 17.06
N ALA A 129 5.71 -14.71 18.26
CA ALA A 129 5.86 -15.70 19.32
C ALA A 129 5.18 -17.03 19.01
N ALA A 130 4.10 -17.03 18.24
CA ALA A 130 3.35 -18.23 17.92
C ALA A 130 4.04 -19.07 16.82
N THR A 131 4.60 -18.41 15.81
CA THR A 131 5.16 -19.09 14.63
C THR A 131 6.69 -19.11 14.59
N GLY A 132 7.35 -18.30 15.40
CA GLY A 132 8.81 -18.10 15.38
C GLY A 132 9.31 -17.36 14.12
N LEU A 133 8.42 -16.84 13.28
CA LEU A 133 8.80 -16.15 12.06
C LEU A 133 9.28 -14.73 12.35
N GLN A 134 10.37 -14.34 11.67
CA GLN A 134 10.78 -12.94 11.65
C GLN A 134 9.79 -12.11 10.86
N CYS A 135 9.26 -11.06 11.47
CA CYS A 135 8.24 -10.18 10.92
C CYS A 135 8.76 -8.75 10.85
N LYS A 136 8.14 -7.94 10.00
CA LYS A 136 8.45 -6.51 9.88
C LYS A 136 7.24 -5.70 9.45
N CYS A 137 7.23 -4.44 9.86
CA CYS A 137 6.39 -3.39 9.31
C CYS A 137 7.22 -2.14 9.02
N ARG A 138 6.67 -1.26 8.21
CA ARG A 138 7.24 0.05 7.90
C ARG A 138 6.11 1.04 7.75
N PRO A 139 5.70 1.68 8.86
CA PRO A 139 4.68 2.72 8.81
C PRO A 139 5.16 3.91 7.99
N ASP A 140 4.23 4.54 7.29
CA ASP A 140 4.50 5.74 6.52
C ASP A 140 4.90 6.90 7.45
N TRP A 141 4.22 7.04 8.60
CA TRP A 141 4.55 8.01 9.64
C TRP A 141 4.18 7.46 11.02
N LEU A 142 5.11 7.55 11.96
CA LEU A 142 4.90 7.24 13.39
C LEU A 142 5.32 8.45 14.21
N THR A 143 4.41 8.95 15.08
CA THR A 143 4.72 10.06 15.98
C THR A 143 5.83 9.68 16.98
N ASP A 144 6.65 10.66 17.40
CA ASP A 144 7.80 10.40 18.30
C ASP A 144 7.35 9.90 19.69
N ASP A 145 6.14 10.22 20.11
CA ASP A 145 5.52 9.68 21.31
C ASP A 145 4.98 8.25 21.14
N GLY A 146 5.04 7.71 19.92
CA GLY A 146 4.61 6.36 19.58
C GLY A 146 3.09 6.15 19.58
N ARG A 147 2.28 7.21 19.74
CA ARG A 147 0.83 7.09 19.93
C ARG A 147 0.03 6.99 18.64
N LEU A 148 0.44 7.70 17.59
CA LEU A 148 -0.30 7.76 16.33
C LEU A 148 0.54 7.18 15.20
N LEU A 149 -0.09 6.28 14.46
CA LEU A 149 0.45 5.73 13.23
C LEU A 149 -0.40 6.24 12.07
N VAL A 150 0.20 6.95 11.13
CA VAL A 150 -0.46 7.47 9.93
C VAL A 150 0.02 6.71 8.71
N ASP A 151 -0.91 6.34 7.86
CA ASP A 151 -0.67 5.62 6.61
C ASP A 151 -1.33 6.39 5.46
N LEU A 152 -0.51 6.88 4.54
CA LEU A 152 -0.94 7.69 3.41
C LEU A 152 -1.43 6.81 2.26
N LYS A 153 -2.64 7.06 1.79
CA LYS A 153 -3.25 6.32 0.67
C LYS A 153 -3.63 7.24 -0.47
N THR A 154 -3.07 6.96 -1.65
CA THR A 154 -3.60 7.53 -2.88
C THR A 154 -4.73 6.65 -3.40
N THR A 155 -5.93 7.19 -3.60
CA THR A 155 -7.13 6.42 -3.92
C THR A 155 -7.91 7.03 -5.09
N GLU A 156 -8.85 6.26 -5.65
CA GLU A 156 -9.83 6.81 -6.63
C GLU A 156 -11.00 7.50 -5.94
N ASP A 157 -11.36 7.07 -4.72
CA ASP A 157 -12.44 7.63 -3.91
C ASP A 157 -11.98 7.66 -2.45
N ALA A 158 -11.77 8.86 -1.91
CA ALA A 158 -11.42 9.08 -0.50
C ALA A 158 -12.67 9.19 0.39
N GLY A 159 -13.87 9.23 -0.18
CA GLY A 159 -15.13 9.30 0.54
C GLY A 159 -15.65 7.91 0.95
N ARG A 160 -16.95 7.70 0.76
CA ARG A 160 -17.62 6.44 1.17
C ARG A 160 -17.09 5.20 0.44
N GLY A 161 -16.54 5.35 -0.76
CA GLY A 161 -15.93 4.27 -1.53
C GLY A 161 -14.63 3.75 -0.93
N PHE A 162 -13.99 4.49 -0.02
CA PHE A 162 -12.76 4.04 0.63
C PHE A 162 -12.96 2.75 1.47
N ALA A 163 -14.16 2.53 2.01
CA ALA A 163 -14.48 1.27 2.68
C ALA A 163 -14.35 0.03 1.77
N LYS A 164 -14.68 0.18 0.47
CA LYS A 164 -14.44 -0.88 -0.53
C LYS A 164 -12.94 -1.13 -0.71
N SER A 165 -12.14 -0.06 -0.75
CA SER A 165 -10.67 -0.15 -0.84
C SER A 165 -10.07 -0.84 0.38
N ILE A 166 -10.59 -0.59 1.59
CA ILE A 166 -10.18 -1.28 2.82
C ILE A 166 -10.35 -2.79 2.67
N ALA A 167 -11.50 -3.24 2.19
CA ALA A 167 -11.77 -4.66 1.99
C ALA A 167 -10.91 -5.23 0.85
N GLN A 168 -10.88 -4.59 -0.31
CA GLN A 168 -10.18 -5.05 -1.51
C GLN A 168 -8.67 -5.19 -1.30
N TRP A 169 -8.05 -4.21 -0.65
CA TRP A 169 -6.61 -4.16 -0.43
C TRP A 169 -6.20 -4.68 0.95
N ARG A 170 -7.18 -5.19 1.72
CA ARG A 170 -6.95 -5.74 3.04
C ARG A 170 -6.25 -4.74 3.99
N TYR A 171 -6.67 -3.47 3.97
CA TYR A 171 -6.08 -2.44 4.81
C TYR A 171 -6.35 -2.67 6.30
N HIS A 172 -7.42 -3.38 6.66
CA HIS A 172 -7.68 -3.85 8.03
C HIS A 172 -6.53 -4.76 8.54
N VAL A 173 -5.99 -5.63 7.66
CA VAL A 173 -4.82 -6.47 8.00
C VAL A 173 -3.57 -5.60 8.17
N GLN A 174 -3.38 -4.58 7.34
CA GLN A 174 -2.26 -3.66 7.47
C GLN A 174 -2.32 -2.91 8.79
N ALA A 175 -3.49 -2.37 9.15
CA ALA A 175 -3.68 -1.59 10.37
C ALA A 175 -3.33 -2.40 11.63
N SER A 176 -3.89 -3.61 11.76
CA SER A 176 -3.57 -4.47 12.91
C SER A 176 -2.11 -4.92 12.91
N TRP A 177 -1.58 -5.36 11.75
CA TRP A 177 -0.20 -5.81 11.60
C TRP A 177 0.83 -4.76 12.03
N TYR A 178 0.53 -3.49 11.71
CA TYR A 178 1.43 -2.39 12.07
C TYR A 178 1.32 -2.03 13.55
N LEU A 179 0.11 -1.96 14.10
CA LEU A 179 -0.08 -1.71 15.54
C LEU A 179 0.58 -2.80 16.39
N ASP A 180 0.31 -4.07 16.07
CA ASP A 180 0.88 -5.22 16.77
C ASP A 180 2.41 -5.27 16.58
N GLY A 181 2.88 -4.99 15.37
CA GLY A 181 4.31 -5.01 15.05
C GLY A 181 5.11 -3.92 15.77
N ILE A 182 4.57 -2.70 15.89
CA ILE A 182 5.19 -1.64 16.69
C ILE A 182 5.22 -2.03 18.17
N GLU A 183 4.12 -2.53 18.70
CA GLU A 183 4.05 -3.01 20.08
C GLU A 183 5.11 -4.10 20.35
N GLN A 184 5.19 -5.11 19.49
CA GLN A 184 6.18 -6.20 19.62
C GLN A 184 7.63 -5.71 19.51
N ALA A 185 7.89 -4.73 18.67
CA ALA A 185 9.22 -4.21 18.44
C ALA A 185 9.70 -3.19 19.49
N THR A 186 8.77 -2.43 20.08
CA THR A 186 9.08 -1.29 20.96
C THR A 186 8.59 -1.44 22.41
N GLY A 187 7.68 -2.38 22.67
CA GLY A 187 6.99 -2.55 23.95
C GLY A 187 5.83 -1.57 24.15
N THR A 188 5.55 -0.69 23.18
CA THR A 188 4.46 0.30 23.27
C THR A 188 3.53 0.16 22.06
N ARG A 189 2.23 -0.06 22.33
CA ARG A 189 1.22 -0.13 21.28
C ARG A 189 0.76 1.28 20.91
N PRO A 190 0.77 1.67 19.62
CA PRO A 190 0.13 2.90 19.21
C PRO A 190 -1.37 2.89 19.52
N GLU A 191 -1.90 4.04 19.93
CA GLU A 191 -3.31 4.18 20.31
C GLU A 191 -4.24 4.15 19.11
N GLN A 192 -3.79 4.71 17.99
CA GLN A 192 -4.59 4.80 16.77
C GLN A 192 -3.78 4.52 15.50
N PHE A 193 -4.44 3.86 14.55
CA PHE A 193 -4.02 3.78 13.16
C PHE A 193 -4.92 4.70 12.33
N LEU A 194 -4.32 5.64 11.61
CA LEU A 194 -5.00 6.66 10.83
C LEU A 194 -4.70 6.48 9.35
N PHE A 195 -5.74 6.39 8.53
CA PHE A 195 -5.61 6.48 7.08
C PHE A 195 -5.71 7.94 6.66
N LEU A 196 -4.68 8.45 6.01
CA LEU A 196 -4.68 9.74 5.32
C LEU A 196 -4.88 9.49 3.84
N CYS A 197 -6.09 9.72 3.34
CA CYS A 197 -6.48 9.40 1.98
C CYS A 197 -6.49 10.65 1.11
N VAL A 198 -5.91 10.58 -0.09
CA VAL A 198 -5.97 11.63 -1.10
C VAL A 198 -6.37 11.05 -2.45
N GLU A 199 -7.32 11.68 -3.12
CA GLU A 199 -7.78 11.28 -4.45
C GLU A 199 -6.76 11.62 -5.53
N LYS A 200 -6.63 10.71 -6.53
CA LYS A 200 -5.73 10.89 -7.68
C LYS A 200 -6.29 11.82 -8.76
N LYS A 201 -7.57 12.19 -8.68
CA LYS A 201 -8.27 13.05 -9.64
C LYS A 201 -8.78 14.31 -8.97
N ALA A 202 -8.89 15.38 -9.75
CA ALA A 202 -9.49 16.62 -9.26
C ALA A 202 -10.90 16.36 -8.72
N PRO A 203 -11.25 16.94 -7.57
CA PRO A 203 -10.57 18.02 -6.86
C PRO A 203 -9.43 17.58 -5.90
N TYR A 204 -8.94 16.35 -5.98
CA TYR A 204 -7.91 15.77 -5.09
C TYR A 204 -8.38 15.78 -3.63
N ALA A 205 -9.62 15.38 -3.43
CA ALA A 205 -10.26 15.39 -2.12
C ALA A 205 -9.46 14.57 -1.10
N VAL A 206 -9.41 15.07 0.14
CA VAL A 206 -8.68 14.45 1.24
C VAL A 206 -9.64 14.05 2.33
N ALA A 207 -9.43 12.88 2.92
CA ALA A 207 -10.13 12.42 4.11
C ALA A 207 -9.15 11.75 5.07
N VAL A 208 -9.43 11.86 6.36
CA VAL A 208 -8.66 11.18 7.42
C VAL A 208 -9.62 10.28 8.19
N TYR A 209 -9.26 9.00 8.32
CA TYR A 209 -10.07 8.00 8.99
C TYR A 209 -9.26 7.31 10.09
N ALA A 210 -9.85 7.12 11.25
CA ALA A 210 -9.31 6.25 12.28
C ALA A 210 -9.85 4.83 12.06
N ALA A 211 -8.96 3.84 12.10
CA ALA A 211 -9.38 2.44 12.13
C ALA A 211 -10.05 2.14 13.47
N ASP A 212 -11.29 1.63 13.44
CA ASP A 212 -12.02 1.28 14.65
C ASP A 212 -11.59 -0.07 15.23
N ALA A 213 -12.06 -0.36 16.44
CA ALA A 213 -11.69 -1.59 17.15
C ALA A 213 -12.14 -2.87 16.43
N GLU A 214 -13.30 -2.83 15.74
CA GLU A 214 -13.82 -3.98 14.99
C GLU A 214 -12.92 -4.28 13.78
N MET A 215 -12.55 -3.25 13.04
CA MET A 215 -11.63 -3.36 11.91
C MET A 215 -10.26 -3.91 12.35
N ILE A 216 -9.72 -3.42 13.45
CA ILE A 216 -8.43 -3.89 13.99
C ILE A 216 -8.53 -5.35 14.44
N ALA A 217 -9.60 -5.75 15.16
CA ALA A 217 -9.81 -7.12 15.60
C ALA A 217 -9.93 -8.10 14.41
N ALA A 218 -10.72 -7.74 13.39
CA ALA A 218 -10.85 -8.55 12.17
C ALA A 218 -9.51 -8.67 11.40
N GLY A 219 -8.74 -7.58 11.37
CA GLY A 219 -7.41 -7.55 10.79
C GLY A 219 -6.44 -8.47 11.51
N ALA A 220 -6.41 -8.44 12.83
CA ALA A 220 -5.53 -9.27 13.66
C ALA A 220 -5.83 -10.77 13.48
N GLN A 221 -7.10 -11.17 13.50
CA GLN A 221 -7.50 -12.57 13.25
C GLN A 221 -7.06 -13.03 11.86
N THR A 222 -7.23 -12.17 10.86
CA THR A 222 -6.85 -12.47 9.48
C THR A 222 -5.34 -12.58 9.33
N ALA A 223 -4.57 -11.68 9.94
CA ALA A 223 -3.11 -11.69 9.92
C ALA A 223 -2.55 -12.95 10.60
N ALA A 224 -3.07 -13.30 11.77
CA ALA A 224 -2.67 -14.49 12.51
C ALA A 224 -2.90 -15.77 11.71
N ARG A 225 -4.09 -15.94 11.11
CA ARG A 225 -4.41 -17.08 10.25
C ARG A 225 -3.44 -17.17 9.06
N ASP A 226 -3.19 -16.08 8.36
CA ASP A 226 -2.34 -16.09 7.17
C ASP A 226 -0.87 -16.36 7.54
N LEU A 227 -0.43 -15.89 8.72
CA LEU A 227 0.91 -16.16 9.23
C LEU A 227 1.08 -17.63 9.64
N ASP A 228 0.06 -18.24 10.27
CA ASP A 228 0.04 -19.66 10.62
C ASP A 228 0.08 -20.57 9.37
N VAL A 229 -0.73 -20.24 8.35
CA VAL A 229 -0.67 -20.93 7.05
C VAL A 229 0.75 -20.84 6.45
N LEU A 230 1.35 -19.66 6.48
CA LEU A 230 2.71 -19.47 5.98
C LEU A 230 3.73 -20.31 6.76
N ALA A 231 3.65 -20.32 8.10
CA ALA A 231 4.52 -21.11 8.96
C ALA A 231 4.40 -22.62 8.67
N THR A 232 3.18 -23.10 8.54
CA THR A 232 2.88 -24.49 8.19
C THR A 232 3.46 -24.87 6.83
N CYS A 233 3.24 -24.05 5.80
CA CYS A 233 3.79 -24.31 4.46
C CYS A 233 5.32 -24.28 4.43
N LYS A 234 5.96 -23.37 5.19
CA LYS A 234 7.42 -23.32 5.32
C LYS A 234 7.96 -24.56 6.02
N ALA A 235 7.32 -25.04 7.08
CA ALA A 235 7.73 -26.23 7.80
C ALA A 235 7.60 -27.49 6.95
N ALA A 236 6.50 -27.58 6.18
CA ALA A 236 6.23 -28.72 5.29
C ALA A 236 7.03 -28.69 3.98
N GLY A 237 7.55 -27.52 3.58
CA GLY A 237 8.13 -27.31 2.25
C GLY A 237 7.12 -27.44 1.11
N ALA A 238 5.82 -27.34 1.41
CA ALA A 238 4.71 -27.56 0.48
C ALA A 238 3.89 -26.27 0.30
N TRP A 239 3.61 -25.93 -0.93
CA TRP A 239 2.99 -24.67 -1.33
C TRP A 239 1.73 -24.90 -2.17
N PRO A 240 0.59 -25.29 -1.57
CA PRO A 240 -0.62 -25.61 -2.31
C PRO A 240 -1.21 -24.39 -3.04
N GLY A 241 -1.83 -24.66 -4.20
CA GLY A 241 -2.63 -23.70 -4.95
C GLY A 241 -4.04 -23.56 -4.38
N TYR A 242 -5.04 -23.42 -5.29
CA TYR A 242 -6.45 -23.29 -4.85
C TYR A 242 -7.04 -24.65 -4.47
N SER A 243 -7.04 -25.59 -5.42
CA SER A 243 -7.55 -26.96 -5.24
C SER A 243 -6.97 -27.87 -6.31
N ASP A 244 -6.77 -29.14 -5.97
CA ASP A 244 -6.40 -30.21 -6.92
C ASP A 244 -7.64 -30.96 -7.43
N GLN A 245 -8.83 -30.52 -7.04
CA GLN A 245 -10.11 -31.13 -7.39
C GLN A 245 -10.97 -30.17 -8.19
N ILE A 246 -11.95 -30.75 -8.94
CA ILE A 246 -12.99 -29.93 -9.58
C ILE A 246 -13.95 -29.46 -8.50
N GLU A 247 -14.02 -28.16 -8.30
CA GLU A 247 -14.93 -27.55 -7.32
C GLU A 247 -16.12 -26.87 -8.02
N PRO A 248 -17.33 -27.00 -7.47
CA PRO A 248 -18.47 -26.28 -7.98
C PRO A 248 -18.30 -24.77 -7.71
N ILE A 249 -18.60 -23.95 -8.71
CA ILE A 249 -18.63 -22.49 -8.57
C ILE A 249 -20.05 -21.97 -8.76
N SER A 250 -20.46 -21.01 -7.96
CA SER A 250 -21.78 -20.39 -8.03
C SER A 250 -21.66 -18.91 -8.32
N LEU A 251 -22.74 -18.33 -8.86
CA LEU A 251 -22.84 -16.88 -9.01
C LEU A 251 -22.71 -16.17 -7.66
N PRO A 252 -22.09 -14.99 -7.62
CA PRO A 252 -22.07 -14.16 -6.41
C PRO A 252 -23.48 -13.91 -5.88
N PRO A 253 -23.66 -13.71 -4.55
CA PRO A 253 -24.99 -13.53 -3.97
C PRO A 253 -25.83 -12.43 -4.65
N TRP A 254 -25.21 -11.33 -5.05
CA TRP A 254 -25.89 -10.20 -5.71
C TRP A 254 -26.29 -10.46 -7.16
N MET A 255 -25.83 -11.54 -7.78
CA MET A 255 -26.23 -11.98 -9.13
C MET A 255 -27.16 -13.18 -9.12
N ARG A 256 -27.49 -13.73 -7.94
CA ARG A 256 -28.40 -14.87 -7.85
C ARG A 256 -29.86 -14.45 -8.05
N PRO A 257 -30.67 -15.26 -8.73
CA PRO A 257 -32.11 -15.03 -8.78
C PRO A 257 -32.68 -14.87 -7.36
N ARG A 258 -33.62 -13.95 -7.19
CA ARG A 258 -34.36 -13.80 -5.94
C ARG A 258 -35.33 -14.99 -5.76
N PRO A 259 -35.85 -15.22 -4.53
CA PRO A 259 -36.81 -16.30 -4.29
C PRO A 259 -38.07 -16.25 -5.16
N ASP A 260 -38.45 -15.07 -5.66
CA ASP A 260 -39.58 -14.85 -6.56
C ASP A 260 -39.23 -15.11 -8.05
N GLY A 261 -37.99 -15.57 -8.33
CA GLY A 261 -37.50 -15.84 -9.68
C GLY A 261 -37.03 -14.60 -10.45
N SER A 262 -37.16 -13.40 -9.89
CA SER A 262 -36.67 -12.18 -10.53
C SER A 262 -35.12 -12.10 -10.46
N MET A 263 -34.50 -11.58 -11.52
CA MET A 263 -33.06 -11.28 -11.51
C MET A 263 -32.78 -9.99 -10.75
N PRO A 264 -31.70 -9.89 -9.98
CA PRO A 264 -31.29 -8.64 -9.42
C PRO A 264 -30.97 -7.63 -10.55
N ALA A 265 -31.25 -6.35 -10.33
CA ALA A 265 -30.83 -5.31 -11.27
C ALA A 265 -29.32 -5.38 -11.44
N THR A 266 -28.85 -5.38 -12.69
CA THR A 266 -27.42 -5.29 -12.98
C THR A 266 -26.89 -4.04 -12.28
N PRO A 267 -25.79 -4.10 -11.51
CA PRO A 267 -25.18 -2.90 -10.98
C PRO A 267 -24.84 -2.01 -12.17
N THR A 268 -25.57 -0.92 -12.34
CA THR A 268 -25.16 0.14 -13.25
C THR A 268 -23.84 0.65 -12.72
N GLU A 269 -22.83 0.69 -13.55
CA GLU A 269 -21.54 1.29 -13.24
C GLU A 269 -21.81 2.71 -12.69
N ILE A 270 -21.56 2.89 -11.38
CA ILE A 270 -21.58 4.18 -10.70
C ILE A 270 -20.14 4.60 -10.51
#